data_1f8c29cdf3a7309f8d51dd4fc4e95a73
#
_entry.id   1f8c29cdf3a7309f8d51dd4fc4e95a73
#
_cell.length_a   1.000
_cell.length_b   1.000
_cell.length_c   1.000
_cell.angle_alpha   90.00
_cell.angle_beta   90.00
_cell.angle_gamma   90.00
#
_symmetry.space_group_name_H-M   'P 1'
#
loop_
_entity.id
_entity.type
_entity.pdbx_description
1 polymer ?
#
loop_
_entity_poly.entity_id
_entity_poly.type
_entity_poly.pdbx_seq_one_letter_code
_entity_poly.pdbx_strand_id
1 'polypeptide(L)'
;MPIIGIVAGEASGDLLGSHLIRALKKRRPDLEFVGIAGPKMMAEGAKTLFPMERLSVRGFVEVIRHLPGLLKLRKQLAQHFLQNPPDLFIGIDAPDFNFALERKLKQHGIRTIHYVSPSIWAWRKGRIRKIKAAVSHMLALFPFEPAIYQAADIPVSYVGHPLADILPLESSM
;
A
#
# COMPACT_ATOMS: atom_id res chain seq x y z
N MET A 1 -6.82 -0.04 21.21
CA MET A 1 -6.31 -0.95 20.17
C MET A 1 -5.84 -0.07 19.02
N PRO A 2 -4.58 -0.17 18.58
CA PRO A 2 -4.10 0.65 17.48
C PRO A 2 -4.76 0.24 16.17
N ILE A 3 -5.14 1.24 15.38
CA ILE A 3 -5.82 1.06 14.10
C ILE A 3 -4.84 1.38 12.96
N ILE A 4 -4.70 0.46 12.05
CA ILE A 4 -3.91 0.62 10.82
C ILE A 4 -4.87 0.75 9.63
N GLY A 5 -4.83 1.90 8.96
CA GLY A 5 -5.46 2.06 7.66
C GLY A 5 -4.66 1.28 6.62
N ILE A 6 -5.33 0.51 5.76
CA ILE A 6 -4.64 -0.30 4.76
C ILE A 6 -5.42 -0.35 3.45
N VAL A 7 -4.73 -0.20 2.33
CA VAL A 7 -5.36 -0.25 1.00
C VAL A 7 -4.54 -1.10 0.04
N ALA A 8 -5.16 -2.15 -0.49
CA ALA A 8 -4.66 -2.94 -1.61
C ALA A 8 -5.65 -2.85 -2.78
N GLY A 9 -5.16 -2.69 -4.00
CA GLY A 9 -5.97 -2.49 -5.19
C GLY A 9 -6.12 -3.71 -6.10
N GLU A 10 -5.26 -4.71 -5.93
CA GLU A 10 -5.19 -5.89 -6.80
C GLU A 10 -4.85 -7.16 -6.02
N ALA A 11 -5.02 -8.31 -6.67
CA ALA A 11 -4.73 -9.62 -6.08
C ALA A 11 -3.28 -9.76 -5.59
N SER A 12 -2.33 -9.15 -6.28
CA SER A 12 -0.91 -9.11 -5.84
C SER A 12 -0.74 -8.34 -4.55
N GLY A 13 -1.38 -7.17 -4.44
CA GLY A 13 -1.39 -6.36 -3.22
C GLY A 13 -2.13 -7.04 -2.06
N ASP A 14 -3.22 -7.75 -2.34
CA ASP A 14 -3.95 -8.55 -1.35
C ASP A 14 -3.08 -9.67 -0.78
N LEU A 15 -2.31 -10.36 -1.63
CA LEU A 15 -1.36 -11.38 -1.19
C LEU A 15 -0.27 -10.78 -0.28
N LEU A 16 0.38 -9.72 -0.73
CA LEU A 16 1.43 -9.04 0.06
C LEU A 16 0.88 -8.50 1.38
N GLY A 17 -0.29 -7.89 1.33
CA GLY A 17 -0.98 -7.36 2.51
C GLY A 17 -1.35 -8.44 3.52
N SER A 18 -1.78 -9.61 3.07
CA SER A 18 -2.10 -10.73 3.95
C SER A 18 -0.87 -11.22 4.72
N HIS A 19 0.27 -11.35 4.06
CA HIS A 19 1.54 -11.70 4.71
C HIS A 19 1.99 -10.64 5.72
N LEU A 20 1.85 -9.36 5.35
CA LEU A 20 2.18 -8.25 6.24
C LEU A 20 1.30 -8.25 7.49
N ILE A 21 -0.02 -8.38 7.35
CA ILE A 21 -0.98 -8.43 8.47
C ILE A 21 -0.65 -9.60 9.39
N ARG A 22 -0.43 -10.78 8.82
CA ARG A 22 -0.06 -11.98 9.59
C ARG A 22 1.21 -11.76 10.41
N ALA A 23 2.26 -11.20 9.79
CA ALA A 23 3.53 -10.94 10.46
C ALA A 23 3.40 -9.90 11.58
N LEU A 24 2.63 -8.83 11.35
CA LEU A 24 2.39 -7.80 12.35
C LEU A 24 1.55 -8.33 13.52
N LYS A 25 0.50 -9.10 13.26
CA LYS A 25 -0.35 -9.68 14.30
C LYS A 25 0.37 -10.72 15.16
N LYS A 26 1.36 -11.43 14.63
CA LYS A 26 2.22 -12.30 15.43
C LYS A 26 2.98 -11.53 16.52
N ARG A 27 3.35 -10.28 16.27
CA ARG A 27 4.08 -9.42 17.21
C ARG A 27 3.15 -8.55 18.06
N ARG A 28 2.05 -8.13 17.49
CA ARG A 28 1.05 -7.24 18.08
C ARG A 28 -0.36 -7.75 17.72
N PRO A 29 -0.91 -8.71 18.48
CA PRO A 29 -2.24 -9.29 18.23
C PRO A 29 -3.39 -8.30 18.35
N ASP A 30 -3.16 -7.19 19.04
CA ASP A 30 -4.12 -6.11 19.30
C ASP A 30 -4.30 -5.13 18.11
N LEU A 31 -3.55 -5.29 17.01
CA LEU A 31 -3.69 -4.44 15.84
C LEU A 31 -4.98 -4.71 15.08
N GLU A 32 -5.71 -3.64 14.76
CA GLU A 32 -6.84 -3.66 13.84
C GLU A 32 -6.44 -3.08 12.47
N PHE A 33 -6.93 -3.69 11.40
CA PHE A 33 -6.68 -3.25 10.02
C PHE A 33 -8.00 -2.90 9.36
N VAL A 34 -8.10 -1.68 8.81
CA VAL A 34 -9.32 -1.15 8.19
C VAL A 34 -8.98 -0.42 6.89
N GLY A 35 -9.72 -0.67 5.83
CA GLY A 35 -9.53 0.06 4.58
C GLY A 35 -10.12 -0.63 3.36
N ILE A 36 -9.31 -0.93 2.35
CA ILE A 36 -9.69 -1.74 1.19
C ILE A 36 -8.80 -2.97 1.17
N ALA A 37 -9.41 -4.12 1.35
CA ALA A 37 -8.75 -5.40 1.47
C ALA A 37 -9.43 -6.43 0.56
N GLY A 38 -8.62 -7.34 0.02
CA GLY A 38 -9.11 -8.50 -0.68
C GLY A 38 -9.35 -9.70 0.24
N PRO A 39 -9.76 -10.85 -0.33
CA PRO A 39 -10.11 -12.04 0.45
C PRO A 39 -8.99 -12.56 1.36
N LYS A 40 -7.74 -12.46 0.91
CA LYS A 40 -6.57 -12.94 1.67
C LYS A 40 -6.29 -12.07 2.89
N MET A 41 -6.35 -10.75 2.73
CA MET A 41 -6.21 -9.82 3.85
C MET A 41 -7.38 -9.93 4.83
N MET A 42 -8.61 -10.12 4.33
CA MET A 42 -9.78 -10.33 5.19
C MET A 42 -9.68 -11.62 5.99
N ALA A 43 -9.11 -12.69 5.42
CA ALA A 43 -8.84 -13.93 6.12
C ALA A 43 -7.84 -13.74 7.29
N GLU A 44 -6.96 -12.74 7.21
CA GLU A 44 -6.06 -12.35 8.31
C GLU A 44 -6.70 -11.32 9.27
N GLY A 45 -7.99 -11.02 9.09
CA GLY A 45 -8.78 -10.17 9.97
C GLY A 45 -8.80 -8.68 9.61
N ALA A 46 -8.47 -8.31 8.36
CA ALA A 46 -8.70 -6.94 7.89
C ALA A 46 -10.19 -6.69 7.64
N LYS A 47 -10.64 -5.49 7.99
CA LYS A 47 -12.01 -5.02 7.73
C LYS A 47 -12.01 -4.18 6.44
N THR A 48 -12.74 -4.60 5.43
CA THR A 48 -12.87 -3.82 4.20
C THR A 48 -14.08 -2.90 4.25
N LEU A 49 -13.87 -1.64 3.89
CA LEU A 49 -14.94 -0.61 3.81
C LEU A 49 -15.59 -0.60 2.42
N PHE A 50 -14.82 -1.00 1.41
CA PHE A 50 -15.26 -1.06 0.02
C PHE A 50 -14.69 -2.30 -0.66
N PRO A 51 -15.38 -2.88 -1.65
CA PRO A 51 -14.86 -4.00 -2.42
C PRO A 51 -13.56 -3.61 -3.15
N MET A 52 -12.54 -4.47 -3.07
CA MET A 52 -11.24 -4.26 -3.74
C MET A 52 -11.39 -4.18 -5.26
N GLU A 53 -12.37 -4.86 -5.82
CA GLU A 53 -12.69 -4.86 -7.26
C GLU A 53 -12.96 -3.46 -7.80
N ARG A 54 -13.38 -2.52 -6.97
CA ARG A 54 -13.55 -1.10 -7.35
C ARG A 54 -12.24 -0.41 -7.72
N LEU A 55 -11.10 -0.94 -7.28
CA LEU A 55 -9.76 -0.46 -7.63
C LEU A 55 -9.14 -1.25 -8.78
N SER A 56 -9.55 -2.50 -9.00
CA SER A 56 -9.02 -3.41 -10.02
C SER A 56 -9.58 -3.07 -11.40
N VAL A 57 -9.16 -1.95 -11.97
CA VAL A 57 -9.55 -1.56 -13.33
C VAL A 57 -8.41 -1.91 -14.29
N ARG A 58 -8.69 -2.81 -15.24
CA ARG A 58 -7.73 -3.25 -16.25
C ARG A 58 -8.04 -2.60 -17.61
N GLY A 59 -6.99 -2.13 -18.28
CA GLY A 59 -7.10 -1.55 -19.62
C GLY A 59 -7.29 -0.03 -19.63
N PHE A 60 -6.65 0.61 -20.63
CA PHE A 60 -6.59 2.08 -20.74
C PHE A 60 -7.97 2.74 -20.90
N VAL A 61 -8.84 2.11 -21.69
CA VAL A 61 -10.22 2.62 -21.93
C VAL A 61 -11.10 2.47 -20.71
N GLU A 62 -10.95 1.35 -19.96
CA GLU A 62 -11.70 1.12 -18.73
C GLU A 62 -11.25 2.08 -17.62
N VAL A 63 -9.96 2.36 -17.51
CA VAL A 63 -9.42 3.35 -16.54
C VAL A 63 -10.09 4.71 -16.75
N ILE A 64 -10.22 5.18 -17.99
CA ILE A 64 -10.86 6.47 -18.29
C ILE A 64 -12.34 6.47 -17.91
N ARG A 65 -13.06 5.38 -18.20
CA ARG A 65 -14.48 5.25 -17.83
C ARG A 65 -14.71 5.20 -16.33
N HIS A 66 -13.81 4.56 -15.58
CA HIS A 66 -13.94 4.36 -14.13
C HIS A 66 -13.26 5.46 -13.31
N LEU A 67 -12.52 6.38 -13.95
CA LEU A 67 -11.80 7.45 -13.25
C LEU A 67 -12.67 8.27 -12.30
N PRO A 68 -13.88 8.74 -12.67
CA PRO A 68 -14.76 9.46 -11.73
C PRO A 68 -15.11 8.62 -10.49
N GLY A 69 -15.36 7.32 -10.68
CA GLY A 69 -15.65 6.39 -9.60
C GLY A 69 -14.45 6.19 -8.67
N LEU A 70 -13.24 6.08 -9.22
CA LEU A 70 -12.00 5.96 -8.44
C LEU A 70 -11.73 7.24 -7.63
N LEU A 71 -11.92 8.42 -8.22
CA LEU A 71 -11.77 9.69 -7.53
C LEU A 71 -12.78 9.85 -6.39
N LYS A 72 -14.03 9.45 -6.62
CA LYS A 72 -15.09 9.44 -5.60
C LYS A 72 -14.74 8.48 -4.46
N LEU A 73 -14.32 7.26 -4.79
CA LEU A 73 -13.89 6.25 -3.81
C LEU A 73 -12.73 6.76 -2.95
N ARG A 74 -11.70 7.33 -3.59
CA ARG A 74 -10.57 7.91 -2.88
C ARG A 74 -10.97 9.05 -1.94
N LYS A 75 -11.91 9.91 -2.38
CA LYS A 75 -12.45 10.99 -1.56
C LYS A 75 -13.22 10.44 -0.35
N GLN A 76 -14.06 9.44 -0.54
CA GLN A 76 -14.82 8.80 0.53
C GLN A 76 -13.88 8.15 1.56
N LEU A 77 -12.86 7.45 1.09
CA LEU A 77 -11.87 6.79 1.95
C LEU A 77 -11.03 7.82 2.73
N ALA A 78 -10.61 8.90 2.06
CA ALA A 78 -9.92 10.00 2.74
C ALA A 78 -10.79 10.65 3.83
N GLN A 79 -12.06 10.91 3.54
CA GLN A 79 -12.99 11.44 4.54
C GLN A 79 -13.15 10.52 5.73
N HIS A 80 -13.29 9.21 5.50
CA HIS A 80 -13.37 8.22 6.58
C HIS A 80 -12.17 8.28 7.50
N PHE A 81 -10.95 8.25 6.93
CA PHE A 81 -9.71 8.27 7.73
C PHE A 81 -9.42 9.63 8.38
N LEU A 82 -9.93 10.73 7.84
CA LEU A 82 -9.80 12.03 8.50
C LEU A 82 -10.80 12.19 9.66
N GLN A 83 -11.97 11.56 9.58
CA GLN A 83 -12.96 11.52 10.66
C GLN A 83 -12.60 10.48 11.74
N ASN A 84 -11.97 9.39 11.35
CA ASN A 84 -11.53 8.29 12.20
C ASN A 84 -10.04 8.02 11.94
N PRO A 85 -9.14 8.87 12.45
CA PRO A 85 -7.73 8.80 12.09
C PRO A 85 -7.10 7.49 12.57
N PRO A 86 -6.47 6.73 11.65
CA PRO A 86 -5.66 5.59 12.05
C PRO A 86 -4.33 6.05 12.66
N ASP A 87 -3.71 5.21 13.46
CA ASP A 87 -2.37 5.45 14.02
C ASP A 87 -1.30 5.44 12.92
N LEU A 88 -1.57 4.68 11.85
CA LEU A 88 -0.71 4.51 10.69
C LEU A 88 -1.56 4.15 9.47
N PHE A 89 -1.17 4.65 8.29
CA PHE A 89 -1.76 4.24 7.02
C PHE A 89 -0.73 3.51 6.16
N ILE A 90 -1.12 2.40 5.55
CA ILE A 90 -0.29 1.60 4.64
C ILE A 90 -0.99 1.46 3.29
N GLY A 91 -0.41 2.05 2.25
CA GLY A 91 -0.79 1.80 0.87
C GLY A 91 0.05 0.67 0.27
N ILE A 92 -0.59 -0.31 -0.34
CA ILE A 92 0.09 -1.44 -0.96
C ILE A 92 -0.11 -1.35 -2.46
N ASP A 93 1.00 -1.20 -3.19
CA ASP A 93 0.97 -1.04 -4.65
C ASP A 93 -0.04 0.02 -5.13
N ALA A 94 -0.67 -0.12 -6.31
CA ALA A 94 -1.65 0.85 -6.82
C ALA A 94 -1.21 2.32 -6.65
N PRO A 95 -0.04 2.72 -7.17
CA PRO A 95 0.63 3.97 -6.81
C PRO A 95 -0.19 5.21 -7.14
N ASP A 96 -0.91 5.21 -8.25
CA ASP A 96 -1.70 6.38 -8.67
C ASP A 96 -2.89 6.65 -7.73
N PHE A 97 -3.47 5.60 -7.17
CA PHE A 97 -4.52 5.73 -6.16
C PHE A 97 -3.93 6.05 -4.78
N ASN A 98 -2.99 5.25 -4.34
CA ASN A 98 -2.45 5.30 -2.98
C ASN A 98 -1.64 6.56 -2.72
N PHE A 99 -0.74 7.00 -3.60
CA PHE A 99 0.06 8.21 -3.35
C PHE A 99 -0.77 9.46 -3.16
N ALA A 100 -1.87 9.61 -3.92
CA ALA A 100 -2.75 10.76 -3.73
C ALA A 100 -3.51 10.71 -2.40
N LEU A 101 -3.92 9.53 -1.96
CA LEU A 101 -4.53 9.32 -0.65
C LEU A 101 -3.52 9.54 0.48
N GLU A 102 -2.35 8.91 0.40
CA GLU A 102 -1.25 9.04 1.36
C GLU A 102 -0.82 10.50 1.54
N ARG A 103 -0.65 11.23 0.44
CA ARG A 103 -0.32 12.66 0.49
C ARG A 103 -1.34 13.44 1.31
N LYS A 104 -2.64 13.20 1.06
CA LYS A 104 -3.70 13.88 1.78
C LYS A 104 -3.70 13.53 3.27
N LEU A 105 -3.53 12.26 3.61
CA LEU A 105 -3.47 11.82 5.00
C LEU A 105 -2.24 12.37 5.72
N LYS A 106 -1.08 12.34 5.06
CA LYS A 106 0.18 12.90 5.59
C LYS A 106 0.08 14.40 5.88
N GLN A 107 -0.58 15.17 5.00
CA GLN A 107 -0.82 16.60 5.21
C GLN A 107 -1.67 16.88 6.47
N HIS A 108 -2.45 15.90 6.92
CA HIS A 108 -3.26 15.98 8.15
C HIS A 108 -2.61 15.28 9.35
N GLY A 109 -1.31 15.01 9.29
CA GLY A 109 -0.55 14.46 10.41
C GLY A 109 -0.60 12.96 10.60
N ILE A 110 -1.24 12.21 9.68
CA ILE A 110 -1.27 10.75 9.71
C ILE A 110 0.02 10.23 9.07
N ARG A 111 0.75 9.37 9.76
CA ARG A 111 1.91 8.69 9.19
C ARG A 111 1.51 7.75 8.07
N THR A 112 2.25 7.77 6.96
CA THR A 112 1.96 6.97 5.78
C THR A 112 3.16 6.12 5.41
N ILE A 113 2.89 4.84 5.16
CA ILE A 113 3.87 3.88 4.62
C ILE A 113 3.35 3.42 3.26
N HIS A 114 4.22 3.40 2.27
CA HIS A 114 3.93 2.75 1.00
C HIS A 114 4.72 1.46 0.87
N TYR A 115 4.04 0.39 0.57
CA TYR A 115 4.61 -0.93 0.37
C TYR A 115 4.55 -1.30 -1.12
N VAL A 116 5.65 -1.68 -1.67
CA VAL A 116 5.94 -1.91 -3.11
C VAL A 116 6.28 -0.61 -3.85
N SER A 117 7.57 -0.41 -4.08
CA SER A 117 8.06 0.71 -4.89
C SER A 117 7.52 0.63 -6.33
N PRO A 118 6.98 1.71 -6.88
CA PRO A 118 6.74 1.76 -8.32
C PRO A 118 8.07 1.76 -9.09
N SER A 119 8.03 1.38 -10.36
CA SER A 119 9.20 1.34 -11.25
C SER A 119 9.71 2.74 -11.60
N ILE A 120 10.14 3.52 -10.62
CA ILE A 120 10.66 4.89 -10.82
C ILE A 120 11.96 4.93 -11.59
N TRP A 121 12.78 3.89 -11.49
CA TRP A 121 14.01 3.72 -12.24
C TRP A 121 13.80 3.62 -13.76
N ALA A 122 12.60 3.22 -14.20
CA ALA A 122 12.25 3.10 -15.62
C ALA A 122 11.62 4.37 -16.21
N TRP A 123 11.04 5.28 -15.43
CA TRP A 123 10.11 6.23 -16.01
C TRP A 123 10.18 7.69 -15.63
N ARG A 124 10.72 8.22 -14.54
CA ARG A 124 10.80 9.71 -14.36
C ARG A 124 11.30 10.17 -12.97
N LYS A 125 12.28 11.06 -12.99
CA LYS A 125 12.74 11.85 -11.82
C LYS A 125 11.64 12.72 -11.17
N GLY A 126 10.59 13.11 -11.90
CA GLY A 126 9.48 13.91 -11.36
C GLY A 126 8.53 13.14 -10.42
N ARG A 127 8.47 11.82 -10.52
CA ARG A 127 7.67 10.99 -9.61
C ARG A 127 8.22 10.97 -8.19
N ILE A 128 9.52 11.08 -8.03
CA ILE A 128 10.16 11.02 -6.71
C ILE A 128 9.67 12.15 -5.78
N ARG A 129 9.43 13.34 -6.31
CA ARG A 129 8.89 14.46 -5.54
C ARG A 129 7.47 14.18 -5.04
N LYS A 130 6.64 13.57 -5.88
CA LYS A 130 5.26 13.18 -5.51
C LYS A 130 5.27 12.12 -4.42
N ILE A 131 6.18 11.15 -4.52
CA ILE A 131 6.35 10.10 -3.51
C ILE A 131 6.82 10.72 -2.20
N LYS A 132 7.80 11.62 -2.22
CA LYS A 132 8.29 12.31 -1.01
C LYS A 132 7.18 13.07 -0.29
N ALA A 133 6.27 13.70 -1.02
CA ALA A 133 5.12 14.39 -0.45
C ALA A 133 4.05 13.44 0.12
N ALA A 134 4.01 12.19 -0.36
CA ALA A 134 2.98 11.22 -0.01
C ALA A 134 3.38 10.30 1.14
N VAL A 135 4.65 9.87 1.20
CA VAL A 135 5.06 8.82 2.14
C VAL A 135 5.92 9.35 3.28
N SER A 136 5.73 8.78 4.45
CA SER A 136 6.63 8.94 5.59
C SER A 136 7.75 7.90 5.55
N HIS A 137 7.47 6.73 4.98
CA HIS A 137 8.43 5.63 4.83
C HIS A 137 8.05 4.75 3.65
N MET A 138 9.06 4.28 2.90
CA MET A 138 8.89 3.34 1.80
C MET A 138 9.37 1.94 2.21
N LEU A 139 8.60 0.91 1.89
CA LEU A 139 9.00 -0.49 2.02
C LEU A 139 9.30 -1.04 0.62
N ALA A 140 10.57 -1.30 0.34
CA ALA A 140 11.07 -1.73 -0.95
C ALA A 140 11.24 -3.26 -1.00
N LEU A 141 10.85 -3.86 -2.13
CA LEU A 141 10.95 -5.31 -2.37
C LEU A 141 12.31 -5.73 -2.92
N PHE A 142 13.01 -4.84 -3.63
CA PHE A 142 14.25 -5.16 -4.31
C PHE A 142 15.45 -4.43 -3.70
N PRO A 143 16.64 -5.08 -3.63
CA PRO A 143 17.78 -4.55 -2.91
C PRO A 143 18.41 -3.29 -3.54
N PHE A 144 18.14 -3.00 -4.82
CA PHE A 144 18.64 -1.81 -5.51
C PHE A 144 17.77 -0.56 -5.31
N GLU A 145 16.53 -0.72 -4.86
CA GLU A 145 15.57 0.38 -4.71
C GLU A 145 15.92 1.35 -3.58
N PRO A 146 16.41 0.93 -2.41
CA PRO A 146 16.71 1.84 -1.31
C PRO A 146 17.63 3.00 -1.69
N ALA A 147 18.65 2.77 -2.53
CA ALA A 147 19.58 3.82 -2.95
C ALA A 147 18.87 4.99 -3.66
N ILE A 148 17.82 4.71 -4.43
CA ILE A 148 17.02 5.71 -5.16
C ILE A 148 16.28 6.61 -4.18
N TYR A 149 15.68 6.04 -3.15
CA TYR A 149 14.93 6.78 -2.13
C TYR A 149 15.85 7.53 -1.18
N GLN A 150 16.96 6.93 -0.77
CA GLN A 150 17.98 7.58 0.05
C GLN A 150 18.55 8.83 -0.63
N ALA A 151 18.82 8.78 -1.94
CA ALA A 151 19.27 9.92 -2.71
C ALA A 151 18.26 11.09 -2.76
N ALA A 152 16.99 10.82 -2.48
CA ALA A 152 15.91 11.80 -2.42
C ALA A 152 15.50 12.18 -0.98
N ASP A 153 16.24 11.72 0.03
CA ASP A 153 15.91 11.91 1.45
C ASP A 153 14.53 11.36 1.82
N ILE A 154 14.16 10.21 1.25
CA ILE A 154 12.95 9.48 1.62
C ILE A 154 13.35 8.30 2.49
N PRO A 155 12.83 8.18 3.71
CA PRO A 155 13.07 7.02 4.56
C PRO A 155 12.60 5.74 3.86
N VAL A 156 13.45 4.73 3.82
CA VAL A 156 13.20 3.47 3.11
C VAL A 156 13.79 2.30 3.86
N SER A 157 13.09 1.17 3.79
CA SER A 157 13.59 -0.13 4.27
C SER A 157 13.46 -1.17 3.16
N TYR A 158 14.52 -1.94 2.95
CA TYR A 158 14.45 -3.14 2.12
C TYR A 158 13.83 -4.27 2.96
N VAL A 159 12.70 -4.78 2.52
CA VAL A 159 11.96 -5.83 3.24
C VAL A 159 11.98 -7.19 2.53
N GLY A 160 12.44 -7.24 1.28
CA GLY A 160 12.40 -8.43 0.46
C GLY A 160 10.99 -8.80 -0.01
N HIS A 161 10.89 -9.84 -0.82
CA HIS A 161 9.63 -10.35 -1.31
C HIS A 161 9.18 -11.56 -0.47
N PRO A 162 7.95 -11.60 0.07
CA PRO A 162 7.49 -12.69 0.95
C PRO A 162 7.55 -14.08 0.31
N LEU A 163 7.48 -14.17 -1.01
CA LEU A 163 7.61 -15.45 -1.72
C LEU A 163 9.01 -16.07 -1.57
N ALA A 164 10.05 -15.27 -1.32
CA ALA A 164 11.39 -15.78 -1.09
C ALA A 164 11.47 -16.63 0.19
N ASP A 165 10.62 -16.36 1.17
CA ASP A 165 10.57 -17.10 2.43
C ASP A 165 9.72 -18.39 2.32
N ILE A 166 8.92 -18.51 1.26
CA ILE A 166 7.96 -19.62 1.08
C ILE A 166 8.48 -20.65 0.07
N LEU A 167 9.29 -20.22 -0.90
CA LEU A 167 9.84 -21.10 -1.91
C LEU A 167 10.91 -22.01 -1.29
N PRO A 168 10.81 -23.36 -1.47
CA PRO A 168 11.86 -24.25 -0.99
C PRO A 168 13.16 -23.97 -1.76
N LEU A 169 14.26 -23.89 -1.01
CA LEU A 169 15.60 -23.68 -1.56
C LEU A 169 16.14 -24.92 -2.30
N GLU A 170 15.46 -26.06 -2.18
CA GLU A 170 15.83 -27.30 -2.86
C GLU A 170 14.80 -27.63 -3.94
N SER A 171 15.24 -27.63 -5.20
CA SER A 171 14.51 -28.30 -6.25
C SER A 171 14.62 -29.81 -5.98
N SER A 172 13.52 -30.45 -5.61
CA SER A 172 13.45 -31.91 -5.64
C SER A 172 13.75 -32.37 -7.09
N MET A 173 14.97 -32.87 -7.32
CA MET A 173 15.27 -33.68 -8.50
C MET A 173 14.52 -34.99 -8.43
#